data_db4e5aa003de27109f3215966cecd1e4
#
_entry.id   db4e5aa003de27109f3215966cecd1e4
#
_cell.length_a   1.000
_cell.length_b   1.000
_cell.length_c   1.000
_cell.angle_alpha   90.00
_cell.angle_beta   90.00
_cell.angle_gamma   90.00
#
_symmetry.space_group_name_H-M   'P 1'
#
loop_
_entity.id
_entity.type
_entity.pdbx_description
1 polymer ?
#
loop_
_entity_poly.entity_id
_entity_poly.type
_entity_poly.pdbx_seq_one_letter_code
_entity_poly.pdbx_strand_id
1 'polypeptide(L)'
;EEPFVMVSENVLGKPKKYQGFSIDVLDALSNYLGFNYEIYVAPDHKYGSPQEDGTWNGLVGELVFKRADIGISALTITPDRENVVDFTTRYMDYSVGVLLRRAEKTVDMFACLAPFDLSLWACIAGTVLLVGLLVYLLNWLNPPRLQMGSMTSTTLYNSMWFVYGSFVQQGGEVPYTTLATRMMMGAWWLFALIVISSYTANLAAFLTITRIESSIQSLQDLSKQTDIPYGTVLDSAVYEHVRMKGMNPFERDSMYSQMWRMINRSNGSENNVLESQAGIQK
;
A
#
# COMPACT_ATOMS: atom_id res chain seq x y z
N GLU A 1 13.03 -21.02 -14.19
CA GLU A 1 12.24 -19.79 -13.94
C GLU A 1 11.86 -19.16 -15.29
N GLU A 2 10.58 -18.87 -15.47
CA GLU A 2 10.07 -18.19 -16.66
C GLU A 2 10.52 -16.71 -16.66
N PRO A 3 10.84 -16.13 -17.79
CA PRO A 3 10.87 -16.67 -19.16
C PRO A 3 12.23 -17.25 -19.59
N PHE A 4 13.16 -17.41 -18.65
CA PHE A 4 14.53 -17.82 -18.97
C PHE A 4 14.64 -19.29 -19.35
N VAL A 5 14.01 -20.18 -18.58
CA VAL A 5 13.94 -21.61 -18.83
C VAL A 5 12.52 -22.11 -18.52
N MET A 6 11.85 -22.61 -19.51
CA MET A 6 10.52 -23.22 -19.44
C MET A 6 10.60 -24.68 -19.89
N VAL A 7 9.82 -25.54 -19.24
CA VAL A 7 9.66 -26.91 -19.63
C VAL A 7 8.45 -26.98 -20.56
N SER A 8 8.65 -27.32 -21.82
CA SER A 8 7.54 -27.61 -22.74
C SER A 8 7.02 -28.98 -22.41
N GLU A 9 5.79 -29.11 -21.90
CA GLU A 9 5.15 -30.40 -21.70
C GLU A 9 4.95 -31.09 -23.06
N ASN A 10 5.56 -32.27 -23.23
CA ASN A 10 5.37 -33.06 -24.40
C ASN A 10 4.21 -34.02 -24.23
N VAL A 11 3.27 -33.91 -25.13
CA VAL A 11 2.25 -34.91 -25.39
C VAL A 11 2.96 -36.17 -25.91
N LEU A 12 2.81 -37.29 -25.20
CA LEU A 12 3.20 -38.64 -25.59
C LEU A 12 4.71 -38.93 -25.83
N GLY A 13 5.44 -39.22 -24.75
CA GLY A 13 6.62 -40.11 -24.83
C GLY A 13 7.88 -39.57 -25.51
N LYS A 14 7.94 -38.27 -25.79
CA LYS A 14 9.17 -37.61 -26.27
C LYS A 14 9.94 -36.99 -25.12
N PRO A 15 11.29 -36.85 -25.22
CA PRO A 15 12.08 -36.25 -24.16
C PRO A 15 11.60 -34.81 -23.89
N LYS A 16 11.66 -34.37 -22.61
CA LYS A 16 11.30 -33.01 -22.19
C LYS A 16 12.08 -32.01 -23.05
N LYS A 17 11.36 -31.12 -23.73
CA LYS A 17 11.99 -30.05 -24.49
C LYS A 17 12.01 -28.78 -23.61
N TYR A 18 13.19 -28.22 -23.45
CA TYR A 18 13.37 -26.95 -22.75
C TYR A 18 13.30 -25.82 -23.77
N GLN A 19 12.70 -24.70 -23.38
CA GLN A 19 12.57 -23.50 -24.21
C GLN A 19 12.78 -22.27 -23.30
N GLY A 20 13.21 -21.17 -23.88
CA GLY A 20 13.37 -19.90 -23.16
C GLY A 20 14.64 -19.18 -23.56
N PHE A 21 14.79 -17.94 -23.09
CA PHE A 21 15.90 -17.08 -23.48
C PHE A 21 17.28 -17.72 -23.23
N SER A 22 17.45 -18.35 -22.07
CA SER A 22 18.73 -19.01 -21.75
C SER A 22 19.03 -20.19 -22.66
N ILE A 23 18.01 -20.90 -23.14
CA ILE A 23 18.17 -22.03 -24.07
C ILE A 23 18.54 -21.51 -25.47
N ASP A 24 17.92 -20.41 -25.90
CA ASP A 24 18.24 -19.82 -27.21
C ASP A 24 19.70 -19.32 -27.23
N VAL A 25 20.20 -18.78 -26.14
CA VAL A 25 21.61 -18.38 -25.96
C VAL A 25 22.51 -19.62 -26.04
N LEU A 26 22.14 -20.72 -25.37
CA LEU A 26 22.93 -21.97 -25.40
C LEU A 26 22.96 -22.59 -26.81
N ASP A 27 21.83 -22.57 -27.50
CA ASP A 27 21.75 -23.03 -28.88
C ASP A 27 22.66 -22.21 -29.81
N ALA A 28 22.66 -20.90 -29.67
CA ALA A 28 23.52 -20.02 -30.44
C ALA A 28 25.02 -20.31 -30.16
N LEU A 29 25.38 -20.51 -28.88
CA LEU A 29 26.74 -20.84 -28.47
C LEU A 29 27.18 -22.21 -29.00
N SER A 30 26.30 -23.24 -28.91
CA SER A 30 26.52 -24.57 -29.44
C SER A 30 26.79 -24.54 -30.93
N ASN A 31 25.98 -23.80 -31.68
CA ASN A 31 26.15 -23.65 -33.12
C ASN A 31 27.45 -22.91 -33.50
N TYR A 32 27.84 -21.88 -32.71
CA TYR A 32 29.02 -21.09 -32.98
C TYR A 32 30.31 -21.82 -32.63
N LEU A 33 30.33 -22.54 -31.51
CA LEU A 33 31.50 -23.24 -30.98
C LEU A 33 31.57 -24.72 -31.41
N GLY A 34 30.50 -25.27 -32.00
CA GLY A 34 30.48 -26.61 -32.51
C GLY A 34 30.44 -27.73 -31.47
N PHE A 35 29.85 -27.52 -30.30
CA PHE A 35 29.70 -28.54 -29.27
C PHE A 35 28.26 -29.04 -29.18
N ASN A 36 28.08 -30.28 -28.73
CA ASN A 36 26.78 -30.85 -28.41
C ASN A 36 26.56 -30.80 -26.90
N TYR A 37 25.31 -30.66 -26.46
CA TYR A 37 24.96 -30.55 -25.05
C TYR A 37 23.71 -31.38 -24.71
N GLU A 38 23.61 -31.76 -23.44
CA GLU A 38 22.45 -32.38 -22.87
C GLU A 38 22.02 -31.55 -21.63
N ILE A 39 20.70 -31.27 -21.54
CA ILE A 39 20.17 -30.43 -20.45
C ILE A 39 19.46 -31.31 -19.43
N TYR A 40 19.78 -31.13 -18.17
CA TYR A 40 19.01 -31.65 -17.06
C TYR A 40 18.75 -30.54 -16.00
N VAL A 41 17.74 -30.73 -15.19
CA VAL A 41 17.37 -29.78 -14.12
C VAL A 41 18.04 -30.25 -12.82
N ALA A 42 18.59 -29.30 -12.07
CA ALA A 42 19.15 -29.60 -10.75
C ALA A 42 18.12 -30.30 -9.86
N PRO A 43 18.47 -31.40 -9.17
CA PRO A 43 17.51 -32.25 -8.46
C PRO A 43 16.72 -31.52 -7.36
N ASP A 44 17.31 -30.51 -6.77
CA ASP A 44 16.74 -29.72 -5.66
C ASP A 44 16.02 -28.45 -6.12
N HIS A 45 16.01 -28.17 -7.45
CA HIS A 45 15.38 -26.98 -8.04
C HIS A 45 15.84 -25.65 -7.46
N LYS A 46 17.05 -25.61 -6.89
CA LYS A 46 17.62 -24.39 -6.28
C LYS A 46 18.71 -23.78 -7.16
N TYR A 47 18.94 -22.49 -6.95
CA TYR A 47 20.03 -21.77 -7.64
C TYR A 47 21.39 -22.09 -7.07
N GLY A 48 21.50 -22.18 -5.75
CA GLY A 48 22.72 -22.45 -5.01
C GLY A 48 22.99 -21.45 -3.92
N SER A 49 23.06 -21.97 -2.69
CA SER A 49 23.48 -21.26 -1.49
C SER A 49 24.48 -22.10 -0.70
N PRO A 50 25.38 -21.44 0.06
CA PRO A 50 26.29 -22.16 0.92
C PRO A 50 25.52 -22.79 2.10
N GLN A 51 25.72 -24.07 2.35
CA GLN A 51 25.15 -24.78 3.47
C GLN A 51 26.04 -24.67 4.72
N GLU A 52 25.49 -25.00 5.88
CA GLU A 52 26.24 -24.98 7.15
C GLU A 52 27.45 -25.91 7.15
N ASP A 53 27.41 -26.98 6.36
CA ASP A 53 28.51 -27.94 6.17
C ASP A 53 29.60 -27.42 5.22
N GLY A 54 29.51 -26.19 4.71
CA GLY A 54 30.44 -25.65 3.72
C GLY A 54 30.26 -26.19 2.32
N THR A 55 29.26 -27.03 2.07
CA THR A 55 28.92 -27.52 0.73
C THR A 55 27.96 -26.57 0.03
N TRP A 56 27.88 -26.65 -1.30
CA TRP A 56 26.94 -25.87 -2.09
C TRP A 56 25.79 -26.77 -2.56
N ASN A 57 24.57 -26.25 -2.53
CA ASN A 57 23.39 -26.90 -3.10
C ASN A 57 23.06 -26.32 -4.48
N GLY A 58 22.02 -26.84 -5.09
CA GLY A 58 21.45 -26.31 -6.34
C GLY A 58 22.36 -26.40 -7.55
N LEU A 59 22.11 -25.52 -8.49
CA LEU A 59 22.85 -25.42 -9.73
C LEU A 59 24.34 -25.17 -9.52
N VAL A 60 24.69 -24.31 -8.55
CA VAL A 60 26.08 -24.06 -8.19
C VAL A 60 26.73 -25.32 -7.59
N GLY A 61 26.00 -26.08 -6.76
CA GLY A 61 26.48 -27.35 -6.21
C GLY A 61 26.78 -28.39 -7.29
N GLU A 62 25.94 -28.52 -8.32
CA GLU A 62 26.18 -29.44 -9.44
C GLU A 62 27.48 -29.10 -10.21
N LEU A 63 27.79 -27.81 -10.37
CA LEU A 63 29.06 -27.36 -10.96
C LEU A 63 30.27 -27.63 -10.07
N VAL A 64 30.17 -27.33 -8.76
CA VAL A 64 31.26 -27.56 -7.79
C VAL A 64 31.59 -29.05 -7.68
N PHE A 65 30.59 -29.92 -7.70
CA PHE A 65 30.77 -31.37 -7.68
C PHE A 65 31.15 -31.97 -9.04
N LYS A 66 31.32 -31.12 -10.08
CA LYS A 66 31.68 -31.56 -11.43
C LYS A 66 30.68 -32.55 -12.07
N ARG A 67 29.42 -32.41 -11.73
CA ARG A 67 28.33 -33.18 -12.33
C ARG A 67 27.80 -32.50 -13.57
N ALA A 68 27.99 -31.20 -13.69
CA ALA A 68 27.67 -30.39 -14.84
C ALA A 68 28.89 -29.55 -15.25
N ASP A 69 29.05 -29.31 -16.54
CA ASP A 69 30.14 -28.48 -17.08
C ASP A 69 29.70 -27.00 -17.17
N ILE A 70 28.43 -26.76 -17.46
CA ILE A 70 27.86 -25.41 -17.64
C ILE A 70 26.54 -25.32 -16.89
N GLY A 71 26.36 -24.27 -16.11
CA GLY A 71 25.10 -23.91 -15.49
C GLY A 71 24.46 -22.72 -16.22
N ILE A 72 23.22 -22.90 -16.68
CA ILE A 72 22.52 -21.85 -17.43
C ILE A 72 21.14 -21.59 -16.85
N SER A 73 20.95 -20.38 -16.34
CA SER A 73 19.69 -19.89 -15.77
C SER A 73 19.79 -18.39 -15.46
N ALA A 74 18.74 -17.79 -14.92
CA ALA A 74 18.78 -16.43 -14.35
C ALA A 74 19.56 -16.42 -13.02
N LEU A 75 20.84 -16.78 -13.06
CA LEU A 75 21.68 -16.87 -11.87
C LEU A 75 22.33 -15.51 -11.57
N THR A 76 22.13 -15.02 -10.35
CA THR A 76 22.77 -13.79 -9.88
C THR A 76 24.22 -14.02 -9.58
N ILE A 77 25.10 -13.18 -10.13
CA ILE A 77 26.51 -13.16 -9.82
C ILE A 77 26.71 -12.55 -8.41
N THR A 78 27.24 -13.33 -7.49
CA THR A 78 27.57 -12.89 -6.13
C THR A 78 29.01 -13.22 -5.81
N PRO A 79 29.70 -12.43 -4.93
CA PRO A 79 31.09 -12.69 -4.58
C PRO A 79 31.33 -14.12 -4.05
N ASP A 80 30.39 -14.65 -3.28
CA ASP A 80 30.52 -15.99 -2.72
C ASP A 80 30.48 -17.07 -3.79
N ARG A 81 29.61 -16.92 -4.80
CA ARG A 81 29.51 -17.83 -5.94
C ARG A 81 30.72 -17.70 -6.86
N GLU A 82 31.23 -16.48 -7.06
CA GLU A 82 32.41 -16.21 -7.88
C GLU A 82 33.68 -16.84 -7.32
N ASN A 83 33.73 -17.08 -5.99
CA ASN A 83 34.84 -17.80 -5.36
C ASN A 83 34.89 -19.31 -5.67
N VAL A 84 33.80 -19.91 -6.13
CA VAL A 84 33.68 -21.36 -6.32
C VAL A 84 33.39 -21.77 -7.75
N VAL A 85 32.87 -20.88 -8.58
CA VAL A 85 32.60 -21.10 -10.01
C VAL A 85 32.97 -19.88 -10.82
N ASP A 86 33.43 -20.08 -12.04
CA ASP A 86 33.74 -19.01 -12.97
C ASP A 86 32.45 -18.55 -13.69
N PHE A 87 32.26 -17.23 -13.77
CA PHE A 87 31.16 -16.63 -14.52
C PHE A 87 31.63 -16.08 -15.86
N THR A 88 30.79 -16.23 -16.86
CA THR A 88 30.97 -15.53 -18.15
C THR A 88 30.58 -14.06 -18.00
N THR A 89 30.72 -13.29 -19.08
CA THR A 89 30.19 -11.92 -19.12
C THR A 89 28.69 -11.95 -18.88
N ARG A 90 28.20 -11.02 -18.01
CA ARG A 90 26.77 -10.86 -17.75
C ARG A 90 26.01 -10.52 -19.03
N TYR A 91 24.91 -11.17 -19.25
CA TYR A 91 24.06 -10.97 -20.44
C TYR A 91 22.81 -10.13 -20.16
N MET A 92 22.47 -9.93 -18.89
CA MET A 92 21.32 -9.13 -18.47
C MET A 92 21.57 -8.53 -17.08
N ASP A 93 21.14 -7.29 -16.91
CA ASP A 93 21.07 -6.64 -15.60
C ASP A 93 19.60 -6.57 -15.17
N TYR A 94 19.33 -6.84 -13.91
CA TYR A 94 18.00 -6.68 -13.33
C TYR A 94 18.08 -6.00 -11.97
N SER A 95 16.99 -5.38 -11.57
CA SER A 95 16.88 -4.70 -10.28
C SER A 95 15.92 -5.43 -9.36
N VAL A 96 16.18 -5.32 -8.05
CA VAL A 96 15.27 -5.83 -7.03
C VAL A 96 14.15 -4.81 -6.82
N GLY A 97 12.91 -5.25 -6.96
CA GLY A 97 11.71 -4.46 -6.71
C GLY A 97 10.97 -4.95 -5.47
N VAL A 98 10.12 -4.09 -4.93
CA VAL A 98 9.21 -4.42 -3.84
C VAL A 98 7.80 -4.52 -4.41
N LEU A 99 7.19 -5.70 -4.28
CA LEU A 99 5.79 -5.90 -4.63
C LEU A 99 4.92 -5.69 -3.41
N LEU A 100 3.98 -4.76 -3.52
CA LEU A 100 3.04 -4.44 -2.45
C LEU A 100 1.61 -4.69 -2.93
N ARG A 101 0.81 -5.31 -2.07
CA ARG A 101 -0.63 -5.40 -2.30
C ARG A 101 -1.23 -4.00 -2.31
N ARG A 102 -1.95 -3.68 -3.35
CA ARG A 102 -2.69 -2.43 -3.41
C ARG A 102 -3.75 -2.40 -2.32
N ALA A 103 -3.74 -1.36 -1.48
CA ALA A 103 -4.77 -1.16 -0.48
C ALA A 103 -6.15 -1.15 -1.15
N GLU A 104 -7.04 -2.01 -0.70
CA GLU A 104 -8.42 -2.01 -1.15
C GLU A 104 -9.08 -0.73 -0.62
N LYS A 105 -9.77 -0.02 -1.52
CA LYS A 105 -10.57 1.14 -1.13
C LYS A 105 -11.78 0.63 -0.37
N THR A 106 -11.71 0.65 0.93
CA THR A 106 -12.91 0.49 1.76
C THR A 106 -13.74 1.76 1.61
N VAL A 107 -14.93 1.62 1.03
CA VAL A 107 -15.88 2.72 0.95
C VAL A 107 -16.58 2.81 2.31
N ASP A 108 -16.05 3.66 3.18
CA ASP A 108 -16.70 3.93 4.46
C ASP A 108 -17.98 4.74 4.22
N MET A 109 -19.12 4.21 4.62
CA MET A 109 -20.41 4.91 4.51
C MET A 109 -20.40 6.25 5.25
N PHE A 110 -19.58 6.39 6.29
CA PHE A 110 -19.44 7.59 7.10
C PHE A 110 -18.28 8.51 6.66
N ALA A 111 -17.69 8.27 5.49
CA ALA A 111 -16.64 9.13 4.95
C ALA A 111 -17.07 10.60 4.80
N CYS A 112 -18.38 10.87 4.69
CA CYS A 112 -18.93 12.22 4.70
C CYS A 112 -18.76 12.94 6.04
N LEU A 113 -18.66 12.23 7.17
CA LEU A 113 -18.42 12.83 8.48
C LEU A 113 -16.93 13.03 8.80
N ALA A 114 -16.03 12.39 8.05
CA ALA A 114 -14.59 12.42 8.28
C ALA A 114 -13.93 13.82 8.18
N PRO A 115 -14.42 14.79 7.37
CA PRO A 115 -13.83 16.11 7.29
C PRO A 115 -13.82 16.91 8.58
N PHE A 116 -14.71 16.59 9.53
CA PHE A 116 -14.81 17.27 10.82
C PHE A 116 -14.74 16.25 11.96
N ASP A 117 -14.01 16.63 13.01
CA ASP A 117 -13.97 15.85 14.25
C ASP A 117 -15.33 15.79 14.93
N LEU A 118 -15.57 14.73 15.69
CA LEU A 118 -16.84 14.54 16.42
C LEU A 118 -17.12 15.71 17.38
N SER A 119 -16.09 16.31 17.97
CA SER A 119 -16.18 17.49 18.82
C SER A 119 -16.76 18.69 18.08
N LEU A 120 -16.33 18.91 16.84
CA LEU A 120 -16.82 19.99 15.99
C LEU A 120 -18.27 19.78 15.59
N TRP A 121 -18.67 18.53 15.26
CA TRP A 121 -20.07 18.18 15.00
C TRP A 121 -20.95 18.45 16.21
N ALA A 122 -20.49 18.11 17.42
CA ALA A 122 -21.22 18.40 18.66
C ALA A 122 -21.34 19.93 18.91
N CYS A 123 -20.30 20.71 18.63
CA CYS A 123 -20.34 22.18 18.71
C CYS A 123 -21.35 22.78 17.71
N ILE A 124 -21.38 22.30 16.46
CA ILE A 124 -22.36 22.76 15.46
C ILE A 124 -23.76 22.46 15.92
N ALA A 125 -24.06 21.24 16.36
CA ALA A 125 -25.37 20.86 16.89
C ALA A 125 -25.77 21.73 18.10
N GLY A 126 -24.86 21.94 19.05
CA GLY A 126 -25.08 22.83 20.20
C GLY A 126 -25.36 24.27 19.79
N THR A 127 -24.66 24.80 18.79
CA THR A 127 -24.88 26.16 18.28
C THR A 127 -26.24 26.30 17.61
N VAL A 128 -26.69 25.31 16.83
CA VAL A 128 -28.05 25.30 16.24
C VAL A 128 -29.11 25.37 17.32
N LEU A 129 -28.97 24.54 18.39
CA LEU A 129 -29.92 24.54 19.51
C LEU A 129 -29.92 25.87 20.27
N LEU A 130 -28.74 26.42 20.54
CA LEU A 130 -28.59 27.69 21.25
C LEU A 130 -29.21 28.86 20.46
N VAL A 131 -28.91 28.97 19.17
CA VAL A 131 -29.45 30.02 18.29
C VAL A 131 -30.97 29.88 18.17
N GLY A 132 -31.49 28.65 18.01
CA GLY A 132 -32.93 28.41 17.98
C GLY A 132 -33.62 28.85 19.24
N LEU A 133 -33.04 28.57 20.41
CA LEU A 133 -33.54 29.02 21.70
C LEU A 133 -33.49 30.57 21.81
N LEU A 134 -32.40 31.20 21.41
CA LEU A 134 -32.26 32.66 21.44
C LEU A 134 -33.29 33.36 20.52
N VAL A 135 -33.51 32.82 19.33
CA VAL A 135 -34.53 33.33 18.42
C VAL A 135 -35.91 33.22 19.04
N TYR A 136 -36.23 32.10 19.67
CA TYR A 136 -37.48 31.92 20.40
C TYR A 136 -37.63 32.95 21.53
N LEU A 137 -36.57 33.12 22.33
CA LEU A 137 -36.58 34.07 23.46
C LEU A 137 -36.76 35.52 22.99
N LEU A 138 -36.04 35.95 21.96
CA LEU A 138 -36.19 37.28 21.36
C LEU A 138 -37.59 37.55 20.83
N ASN A 139 -38.21 36.57 20.20
CA ASN A 139 -39.58 36.70 19.72
C ASN A 139 -40.62 36.70 20.87
N TRP A 140 -40.33 35.99 21.97
CA TRP A 140 -41.17 35.99 23.16
C TRP A 140 -41.09 37.33 23.93
N LEU A 141 -39.91 37.90 24.02
CA LEU A 141 -39.71 39.22 24.69
C LEU A 141 -40.24 40.40 23.89
N ASN A 142 -40.23 40.29 22.55
CA ASN A 142 -40.72 41.35 21.66
C ASN A 142 -41.84 40.81 20.76
N PRO A 143 -43.06 40.58 21.26
CA PRO A 143 -44.14 40.12 20.48
C PRO A 143 -44.46 41.13 19.36
N PRO A 144 -44.69 40.71 18.10
CA PRO A 144 -45.00 41.61 17.00
C PRO A 144 -46.26 42.40 17.35
N ARG A 145 -46.12 43.69 17.49
CA ARG A 145 -47.25 44.61 17.68
C ARG A 145 -48.05 44.64 16.40
N LEU A 146 -49.24 44.03 16.42
CA LEU A 146 -50.34 44.21 15.46
C LEU A 146 -49.96 44.06 13.97
N GLN A 147 -49.83 42.82 13.48
CA GLN A 147 -50.27 42.48 12.15
C GLN A 147 -51.43 41.48 12.27
N MET A 148 -52.62 42.04 12.15
CA MET A 148 -53.88 41.29 11.99
C MET A 148 -53.76 40.50 10.69
N GLY A 149 -53.58 39.18 10.78
CA GLY A 149 -53.68 38.34 9.59
C GLY A 149 -52.86 37.04 9.52
N SER A 150 -51.82 36.84 10.32
CA SER A 150 -51.11 35.57 10.35
C SER A 150 -50.69 35.25 11.78
N MET A 151 -51.49 34.49 12.48
CA MET A 151 -51.09 33.78 13.70
C MET A 151 -50.17 32.63 13.36
N THR A 152 -48.95 32.93 12.92
CA THR A 152 -47.87 31.94 13.01
C THR A 152 -47.44 31.95 14.46
N SER A 153 -47.99 31.04 15.25
CA SER A 153 -47.64 30.88 16.66
C SER A 153 -46.12 30.74 16.74
N THR A 154 -45.49 31.67 17.46
CA THR A 154 -44.05 31.65 17.76
C THR A 154 -43.76 30.51 18.70
N THR A 155 -43.80 29.31 18.18
CA THR A 155 -43.53 28.06 18.90
C THR A 155 -42.05 27.78 18.84
N LEU A 156 -41.49 27.27 19.93
CA LEU A 156 -40.07 26.83 19.97
C LEU A 156 -39.72 25.93 18.78
N TYR A 157 -40.64 25.04 18.41
CA TYR A 157 -40.52 24.14 17.27
C TYR A 157 -40.29 24.90 15.95
N ASN A 158 -41.09 25.93 15.67
CA ASN A 158 -40.96 26.72 14.44
C ASN A 158 -39.63 27.51 14.39
N SER A 159 -39.18 28.03 15.54
CA SER A 159 -37.88 28.72 15.64
C SER A 159 -36.72 27.78 15.41
N MET A 160 -36.75 26.58 16.00
CA MET A 160 -35.72 25.53 15.78
C MET A 160 -35.72 25.08 14.33
N TRP A 161 -36.89 24.79 13.77
CA TRP A 161 -37.01 24.35 12.38
C TRP A 161 -36.46 25.37 11.38
N PHE A 162 -36.75 26.63 11.64
CA PHE A 162 -36.23 27.72 10.80
C PHE A 162 -34.71 27.85 10.87
N VAL A 163 -34.11 27.81 12.07
CA VAL A 163 -32.66 27.88 12.25
C VAL A 163 -31.99 26.67 11.58
N TYR A 164 -32.55 25.47 11.72
CA TYR A 164 -32.08 24.28 11.04
C TYR A 164 -32.17 24.40 9.51
N GLY A 165 -33.34 24.81 9.00
CA GLY A 165 -33.55 25.00 7.56
C GLY A 165 -32.62 26.05 6.95
N SER A 166 -32.34 27.14 7.68
CA SER A 166 -31.39 28.16 7.24
C SER A 166 -29.94 27.65 7.25
N PHE A 167 -29.59 26.75 8.16
CA PHE A 167 -28.27 26.09 8.18
C PHE A 167 -28.07 25.18 6.95
N VAL A 168 -29.11 24.42 6.58
CA VAL A 168 -29.09 23.53 5.41
C VAL A 168 -29.27 24.32 4.10
N GLN A 169 -29.34 25.64 4.14
CA GLN A 169 -29.56 26.53 2.97
C GLN A 169 -30.92 26.30 2.27
N GLN A 170 -31.89 25.74 2.96
CA GLN A 170 -33.19 25.40 2.35
C GLN A 170 -34.12 26.62 2.24
N GLY A 171 -33.75 27.75 2.88
CA GLY A 171 -34.60 28.94 2.91
C GLY A 171 -35.92 28.71 3.67
N GLY A 172 -36.53 29.73 4.16
CA GLY A 172 -37.80 29.68 4.82
C GLY A 172 -38.41 31.09 4.90
N GLU A 173 -39.72 31.21 4.97
CA GLU A 173 -40.38 32.48 5.24
C GLU A 173 -39.94 33.01 6.59
N VAL A 174 -39.39 34.24 6.60
CA VAL A 174 -38.78 34.86 7.77
C VAL A 174 -39.90 35.45 8.65
N PRO A 175 -40.19 34.86 9.80
CA PRO A 175 -41.22 35.40 10.70
C PRO A 175 -40.72 36.55 11.56
N TYR A 176 -39.66 37.29 11.12
CA TYR A 176 -38.98 38.25 11.97
C TYR A 176 -39.36 39.69 11.65
N THR A 177 -40.02 40.32 12.61
CA THR A 177 -40.45 41.71 12.49
C THR A 177 -39.47 42.67 13.22
N THR A 178 -38.63 42.16 14.12
CA THR A 178 -37.75 43.02 14.94
C THR A 178 -36.34 43.17 14.38
N LEU A 179 -35.75 44.33 14.50
CA LEU A 179 -34.39 44.62 14.06
C LEU A 179 -33.36 43.68 14.72
N ALA A 180 -33.51 43.43 16.05
CA ALA A 180 -32.60 42.55 16.78
C ALA A 180 -32.55 41.15 16.24
N THR A 181 -33.73 40.54 15.91
CA THR A 181 -33.80 39.21 15.34
C THR A 181 -33.19 39.15 13.92
N ARG A 182 -33.35 40.21 13.13
CA ARG A 182 -32.74 40.30 11.79
C ARG A 182 -31.22 40.36 11.85
N MET A 183 -30.64 41.16 12.76
CA MET A 183 -29.19 41.24 12.97
C MET A 183 -28.62 39.89 13.43
N MET A 184 -29.28 39.23 14.35
CA MET A 184 -28.88 37.92 14.85
C MET A 184 -28.92 36.86 13.71
N MET A 185 -29.95 36.88 12.91
CA MET A 185 -30.03 35.97 11.75
C MET A 185 -28.99 36.27 10.67
N GLY A 186 -28.64 37.54 10.47
CA GLY A 186 -27.52 37.90 9.61
C GLY A 186 -26.18 37.29 10.08
N ALA A 187 -25.91 37.37 11.38
CA ALA A 187 -24.74 36.73 11.98
C ALA A 187 -24.79 35.20 11.84
N TRP A 188 -25.97 34.61 12.05
CA TRP A 188 -26.20 33.17 11.87
C TRP A 188 -25.93 32.70 10.43
N TRP A 189 -26.41 33.42 9.45
CA TRP A 189 -26.18 33.08 8.04
C TRP A 189 -24.69 33.18 7.67
N LEU A 190 -23.98 34.20 8.20
CA LEU A 190 -22.53 34.32 8.00
C LEU A 190 -21.80 33.11 8.60
N PHE A 191 -22.17 32.71 9.83
CA PHE A 191 -21.61 31.51 10.45
C PHE A 191 -21.88 30.26 9.64
N ALA A 192 -23.13 30.04 9.20
CA ALA A 192 -23.50 28.89 8.37
C ALA A 192 -22.70 28.86 7.06
N LEU A 193 -22.52 30.00 6.41
CA LEU A 193 -21.70 30.13 5.19
C LEU A 193 -20.25 29.69 5.42
N ILE A 194 -19.63 30.14 6.53
CA ILE A 194 -18.25 29.78 6.89
C ILE A 194 -18.14 28.28 7.14
N VAL A 195 -19.05 27.70 7.91
CA VAL A 195 -19.04 26.27 8.24
C VAL A 195 -19.18 25.41 6.99
N ILE A 196 -20.12 25.74 6.10
CA ILE A 196 -20.35 24.98 4.87
C ILE A 196 -19.17 25.10 3.93
N SER A 197 -18.60 26.32 3.77
CA SER A 197 -17.39 26.52 2.95
C SER A 197 -16.19 25.73 3.50
N SER A 198 -15.99 25.75 4.81
CA SER A 198 -14.94 24.96 5.49
C SER A 198 -15.14 23.46 5.33
N TYR A 199 -16.39 22.98 5.44
CA TYR A 199 -16.71 21.57 5.21
C TYR A 199 -16.38 21.15 3.79
N THR A 200 -16.79 21.95 2.78
CA THR A 200 -16.53 21.65 1.36
C THR A 200 -15.03 21.62 1.06
N ALA A 201 -14.28 22.59 1.60
CA ALA A 201 -12.83 22.67 1.41
C ALA A 201 -12.11 21.46 2.05
N ASN A 202 -12.48 21.11 3.30
CA ASN A 202 -11.90 19.97 4.00
C ASN A 202 -12.27 18.63 3.33
N LEU A 203 -13.49 18.49 2.86
CA LEU A 203 -13.92 17.29 2.14
C LEU A 203 -13.12 17.13 0.83
N ALA A 204 -12.94 18.20 0.07
CA ALA A 204 -12.12 18.19 -1.14
C ALA A 204 -10.65 17.82 -0.83
N ALA A 205 -10.07 18.40 0.21
CA ALA A 205 -8.72 18.09 0.67
C ALA A 205 -8.59 16.60 1.09
N PHE A 206 -9.52 16.10 1.91
CA PHE A 206 -9.55 14.72 2.35
C PHE A 206 -9.63 13.72 1.17
N LEU A 207 -10.52 13.96 0.21
CA LEU A 207 -10.66 13.11 -0.97
C LEU A 207 -9.44 13.18 -1.90
N THR A 208 -8.69 14.28 -1.89
CA THR A 208 -7.48 14.43 -2.70
C THR A 208 -6.28 13.73 -2.04
N ILE A 209 -6.09 13.87 -0.73
CA ILE A 209 -4.96 13.29 0.01
C ILE A 209 -5.04 11.76 0.03
N THR A 210 -6.20 11.17 0.18
CA THR A 210 -6.38 9.70 0.16
C THR A 210 -5.95 9.02 -1.14
N ARG A 211 -5.65 9.79 -2.19
CA ARG A 211 -5.12 9.28 -3.47
C ARG A 211 -3.59 9.16 -3.52
N ILE A 212 -2.87 9.78 -2.60
CA ILE A 212 -1.40 9.98 -2.70
C ILE A 212 -0.59 9.07 -1.76
N GLU A 213 -1.19 8.42 -0.80
CA GLU A 213 -0.48 7.56 0.14
C GLU A 213 -0.06 6.21 -0.49
N SER A 214 1.02 6.25 -1.26
CA SER A 214 1.91 5.09 -1.37
C SER A 214 2.83 5.13 -0.15
N SER A 215 2.48 4.40 0.87
CA SER A 215 3.16 4.42 2.18
C SER A 215 4.62 3.98 2.14
N ILE A 216 5.09 3.34 1.07
CA ILE A 216 6.45 2.81 0.93
C ILE A 216 6.99 3.22 -0.44
N GLN A 217 7.97 4.11 -0.46
CA GLN A 217 8.63 4.58 -1.68
C GLN A 217 10.08 4.09 -1.77
N SER A 218 10.69 3.70 -0.65
CA SER A 218 12.07 3.27 -0.59
C SER A 218 12.26 2.05 0.31
N LEU A 219 13.40 1.35 0.14
CA LEU A 219 13.79 0.26 1.05
C LEU A 219 14.00 0.76 2.48
N GLN A 220 14.37 2.02 2.66
CA GLN A 220 14.51 2.63 3.99
C GLN A 220 13.15 2.78 4.67
N ASP A 221 12.11 3.17 3.94
CA ASP A 221 10.76 3.26 4.48
C ASP A 221 10.23 1.88 4.84
N LEU A 222 10.51 0.88 3.99
CA LEU A 222 10.18 -0.52 4.25
C LEU A 222 10.84 -1.03 5.54
N SER A 223 12.10 -0.67 5.80
CA SER A 223 12.81 -1.13 6.98
C SER A 223 12.33 -0.51 8.29
N LYS A 224 11.83 0.72 8.25
CA LYS A 224 11.35 1.47 9.42
C LYS A 224 9.94 1.07 9.85
N GLN A 225 9.12 0.61 8.91
CA GLN A 225 7.75 0.22 9.20
C GLN A 225 7.72 -1.17 9.87
N THR A 226 6.76 -1.39 10.76
CA THR A 226 6.56 -2.66 11.50
C THR A 226 5.19 -3.28 11.25
N ASP A 227 4.30 -2.57 10.59
CA ASP A 227 2.89 -2.94 10.47
C ASP A 227 2.64 -3.97 9.36
N ILE A 228 3.44 -3.89 8.28
CA ILE A 228 3.31 -4.80 7.14
C ILE A 228 4.45 -5.81 7.20
N PRO A 229 4.16 -7.09 7.48
CA PRO A 229 5.18 -8.13 7.39
C PRO A 229 5.58 -8.34 5.93
N TYR A 230 6.86 -8.49 5.69
CA TYR A 230 7.42 -8.76 4.37
C TYR A 230 8.41 -9.91 4.42
N GLY A 231 8.60 -10.57 3.31
CA GLY A 231 9.50 -11.68 3.15
C GLY A 231 10.18 -11.66 1.78
N THR A 232 10.99 -12.65 1.54
CA THR A 232 11.68 -12.84 0.26
C THR A 232 11.75 -14.33 -0.07
N VAL A 233 12.24 -14.66 -1.27
CA VAL A 233 12.44 -16.05 -1.67
C VAL A 233 13.63 -16.62 -0.92
N LEU A 234 13.44 -17.76 -0.27
CA LEU A 234 14.50 -18.49 0.44
C LEU A 234 15.59 -18.93 -0.55
N ASP A 235 16.82 -18.98 -0.08
CA ASP A 235 18.00 -19.36 -0.86
C ASP A 235 18.23 -18.47 -2.12
N SER A 236 17.58 -17.31 -2.17
CA SER A 236 17.84 -16.31 -3.22
C SER A 236 19.04 -15.43 -2.88
N ALA A 237 19.66 -14.85 -3.91
CA ALA A 237 20.75 -13.89 -3.72
C ALA A 237 20.34 -12.69 -2.85
N VAL A 238 19.09 -12.25 -2.92
CA VAL A 238 18.54 -11.16 -2.09
C VAL A 238 18.44 -11.59 -0.62
N TYR A 239 17.96 -12.80 -0.37
CA TYR A 239 17.87 -13.35 0.99
C TYR A 239 19.25 -13.43 1.64
N GLU A 240 20.24 -14.02 0.95
CA GLU A 240 21.60 -14.15 1.44
C GLU A 240 22.27 -12.78 1.65
N HIS A 241 22.05 -11.84 0.75
CA HIS A 241 22.58 -10.48 0.89
C HIS A 241 22.05 -9.77 2.14
N VAL A 242 20.73 -9.83 2.38
CA VAL A 242 20.13 -9.24 3.58
C VAL A 242 20.56 -9.97 4.84
N ARG A 243 20.69 -11.30 4.80
CA ARG A 243 21.19 -12.13 5.89
C ARG A 243 22.62 -11.74 6.27
N MET A 244 23.55 -11.75 5.32
CA MET A 244 24.96 -11.44 5.57
C MET A 244 25.15 -10.03 6.12
N LYS A 245 24.51 -9.03 5.50
CA LYS A 245 24.59 -7.66 5.99
C LYS A 245 23.86 -7.45 7.31
N GLY A 246 22.71 -8.09 7.51
CA GLY A 246 21.91 -7.95 8.71
C GLY A 246 22.52 -8.64 9.95
N MET A 247 23.31 -9.68 9.74
CA MET A 247 24.05 -10.40 10.81
C MET A 247 25.42 -9.77 11.11
N ASN A 248 25.94 -8.94 10.22
CA ASN A 248 27.25 -8.34 10.40
C ASN A 248 27.21 -7.22 11.47
N PRO A 249 27.87 -7.35 12.62
CA PRO A 249 27.88 -6.35 13.68
C PRO A 249 28.63 -5.06 13.29
N PHE A 250 29.44 -5.10 12.26
CA PHE A 250 30.22 -3.95 11.77
C PHE A 250 29.51 -3.17 10.64
N GLU A 251 28.32 -3.62 10.20
CA GLU A 251 27.57 -2.91 9.19
C GLU A 251 27.01 -1.61 9.76
N ARG A 252 27.32 -0.50 9.11
CA ARG A 252 26.87 0.84 9.53
C ARG A 252 25.37 1.08 9.26
N ASP A 253 24.80 0.40 8.29
CA ASP A 253 23.41 0.56 7.91
C ASP A 253 22.49 -0.28 8.78
N SER A 254 21.86 0.36 9.76
CA SER A 254 20.83 -0.26 10.60
C SER A 254 19.63 -0.81 9.80
N MET A 255 19.46 -0.37 8.55
CA MET A 255 18.41 -0.80 7.63
C MET A 255 18.44 -2.33 7.42
N TYR A 256 19.59 -2.91 7.07
CA TYR A 256 19.72 -4.35 6.85
C TYR A 256 19.47 -5.17 8.12
N SER A 257 19.92 -4.67 9.26
CA SER A 257 19.65 -5.34 10.55
C SER A 257 18.17 -5.34 10.92
N GLN A 258 17.45 -4.26 10.61
CA GLN A 258 16.00 -4.17 10.80
C GLN A 258 15.26 -5.09 9.84
N MET A 259 15.64 -5.08 8.55
CA MET A 259 15.08 -5.97 7.54
C MET A 259 15.27 -7.43 7.91
N TRP A 260 16.49 -7.81 8.33
CA TRP A 260 16.78 -9.18 8.75
C TRP A 260 15.93 -9.62 9.95
N ARG A 261 15.77 -8.75 10.95
CA ARG A 261 14.90 -9.02 12.10
C ARG A 261 13.46 -9.28 11.69
N MET A 262 12.93 -8.56 10.72
CA MET A 262 11.58 -8.77 10.21
C MET A 262 11.46 -10.08 9.42
N ILE A 263 12.39 -10.33 8.51
CA ILE A 263 12.42 -11.56 7.69
C ILE A 263 12.59 -12.82 8.57
N ASN A 264 13.38 -12.73 9.64
CA ASN A 264 13.67 -13.86 10.53
C ASN A 264 12.71 -13.99 11.72
N ARG A 265 11.85 -13.00 11.98
CA ARG A 265 10.96 -12.95 13.17
C ARG A 265 9.96 -14.11 13.24
N SER A 266 9.54 -14.63 12.09
CA SER A 266 8.56 -15.71 11.97
C SER A 266 9.20 -17.09 11.72
N ASN A 267 10.38 -17.38 12.28
CA ASN A 267 11.14 -18.59 11.96
C ASN A 267 11.39 -18.81 10.46
N GLY A 268 11.36 -17.74 9.69
CA GLY A 268 11.62 -17.76 8.25
C GLY A 268 10.52 -18.39 7.39
N SER A 269 9.47 -18.96 7.97
CA SER A 269 8.55 -19.81 7.19
C SER A 269 7.27 -19.15 6.73
N GLU A 270 6.74 -18.14 7.46
CA GLU A 270 5.42 -17.59 7.11
C GLU A 270 5.46 -16.53 5.99
N ASN A 271 6.50 -15.69 5.98
CA ASN A 271 6.62 -14.59 5.02
C ASN A 271 7.58 -14.91 3.87
N ASN A 272 8.50 -15.86 4.07
CA ASN A 272 9.42 -16.31 3.04
C ASN A 272 8.78 -17.43 2.21
N VAL A 273 9.11 -17.49 0.94
CA VAL A 273 8.56 -18.46 -0.01
C VAL A 273 9.69 -19.26 -0.65
N LEU A 274 9.37 -20.48 -1.08
CA LEU A 274 10.34 -21.34 -1.76
C LEU A 274 10.50 -20.97 -3.22
N GLU A 275 9.43 -20.45 -3.83
CA GLU A 275 9.39 -20.08 -5.25
C GLU A 275 8.87 -18.66 -5.41
N SER A 276 9.40 -17.93 -6.40
CA SER A 276 8.99 -16.54 -6.70
C SER A 276 7.51 -16.42 -7.06
N GLN A 277 6.96 -17.40 -7.78
CA GLN A 277 5.53 -17.42 -8.14
C GLN A 277 4.60 -17.59 -6.93
N ALA A 278 4.98 -18.41 -5.95
CA ALA A 278 4.22 -18.55 -4.71
C ALA A 278 4.19 -17.25 -3.89
N GLY A 279 5.25 -16.43 -3.98
CA GLY A 279 5.31 -15.14 -3.31
C GLY A 279 4.35 -14.09 -3.88
N ILE A 280 4.06 -14.16 -5.18
CA ILE A 280 3.11 -13.24 -5.84
C ILE A 280 1.66 -13.56 -5.45
N GLN A 281 1.37 -14.83 -5.17
CA GLN A 281 0.02 -15.28 -4.81
C GLN A 281 -0.30 -15.08 -3.31
N LYS A 282 0.70 -14.96 -2.47
CA LYS A 282 0.58 -14.78 -1.02
C LYS A 282 0.47 -13.29 -0.64
#